data_cd9ceae56bfffec9b3d22adc9888417a
#
_entry.id   cd9ceae56bfffec9b3d22adc9888417a
#
_cell.length_a   1.000
_cell.length_b   1.000
_cell.length_c   1.000
_cell.angle_alpha   90.00
_cell.angle_beta   90.00
_cell.angle_gamma   90.00
#
_symmetry.space_group_name_H-M   'P 1'
#
loop_
_entity.id
_entity.type
_entity.pdbx_description
1 polymer ?
#
loop_
_entity_poly.entity_id
_entity_poly.type
_entity_poly.pdbx_seq_one_letter_code
_entity_poly.pdbx_strand_id
1 'polypeptide(L)'
;MKRIISILLAGAVLTALSVSCSQGLYPKKSKAFRVVSYNVGVYGKWDGSSIPFTAQLMKELDADVITLQELDSCATRTGSVYQVQAFAAEMGADWGYTYAPALKPFQGGAYGVGSVWNPSKRNVVKKFNLTLPKGKGSETRALAVVEFDDVVVASTHLDHRNDSSQLAQAVLVTETLEGLYGNTDKHVFLCGDFNAYPESQTITYCREHWDVLNDMTKTTYPRWKEVKAMETRPQTIAETPGNCIDYIMVLKNGAQYELVATDTCVPFEGGDVFESSDHLPVYADVILK
;
A
#
# COMPACT_ATOMS: atom_id res chain seq x y z
N MET A 1 -10.56 -82.15 -22.30
CA MET A 1 -9.53 -81.03 -22.31
C MET A 1 -10.26 -79.71 -22.24
N LYS A 2 -10.36 -79.12 -21.07
CA LYS A 2 -10.96 -77.78 -20.80
C LYS A 2 -9.84 -76.76 -20.76
N ARG A 3 -9.83 -75.76 -21.66
CA ARG A 3 -8.89 -74.63 -21.65
C ARG A 3 -9.47 -73.56 -20.71
N ILE A 4 -8.70 -73.21 -19.67
CA ILE A 4 -8.97 -72.10 -18.81
C ILE A 4 -8.31 -70.84 -19.41
N ILE A 5 -9.13 -69.83 -19.72
CA ILE A 5 -8.67 -68.54 -20.20
C ILE A 5 -8.57 -67.65 -18.93
N SER A 6 -7.34 -67.29 -18.57
CA SER A 6 -7.10 -66.29 -17.50
C SER A 6 -7.16 -64.88 -18.08
N ILE A 7 -8.13 -64.11 -17.64
CA ILE A 7 -8.25 -62.67 -17.96
C ILE A 7 -7.42 -61.91 -16.91
N LEU A 8 -6.36 -61.28 -17.35
CA LEU A 8 -5.60 -60.30 -16.55
C LEU A 8 -6.31 -58.93 -16.61
N LEU A 9 -6.92 -58.53 -15.51
CA LEU A 9 -7.37 -57.15 -15.34
C LEU A 9 -6.15 -56.28 -14.98
N ALA A 10 -5.72 -55.46 -15.90
CA ALA A 10 -4.77 -54.37 -15.63
C ALA A 10 -5.51 -53.17 -14.96
N GLY A 11 -5.42 -53.05 -13.66
CA GLY A 11 -5.90 -51.88 -12.95
C GLY A 11 -5.01 -50.66 -13.21
N ALA A 12 -5.47 -49.68 -13.94
CA ALA A 12 -4.81 -48.38 -14.06
C ALA A 12 -5.06 -47.59 -12.79
N VAL A 13 -4.03 -47.45 -11.97
CA VAL A 13 -4.04 -46.52 -10.84
C VAL A 13 -3.84 -45.11 -11.39
N LEU A 14 -4.92 -44.34 -11.51
CA LEU A 14 -4.83 -42.89 -11.71
C LEU A 14 -4.35 -42.26 -10.41
N THR A 15 -3.06 -41.97 -10.31
CA THR A 15 -2.54 -41.02 -9.32
C THR A 15 -2.99 -39.62 -9.69
N ALA A 16 -4.04 -39.13 -9.01
CA ALA A 16 -4.39 -37.72 -9.07
C ALA A 16 -3.24 -36.94 -8.39
N LEU A 17 -2.38 -36.31 -9.19
CA LEU A 17 -1.48 -35.28 -8.72
C LEU A 17 -2.34 -34.10 -8.29
N SER A 18 -2.60 -34.00 -6.97
CA SER A 18 -3.09 -32.78 -6.37
C SER A 18 -1.96 -31.75 -6.51
N VAL A 19 -2.10 -30.85 -7.50
CA VAL A 19 -1.33 -29.62 -7.55
C VAL A 19 -1.80 -28.81 -6.33
N SER A 20 -1.09 -28.92 -5.23
CA SER A 20 -1.17 -27.95 -4.15
C SER A 20 -0.64 -26.65 -4.72
N CYS A 21 -1.53 -25.74 -5.15
CA CYS A 21 -1.20 -24.34 -5.28
C CYS A 21 -0.76 -23.90 -3.87
N SER A 22 0.53 -23.70 -3.67
CA SER A 22 1.00 -23.02 -2.48
C SER A 22 0.36 -21.61 -2.52
N GLN A 23 -0.59 -21.38 -1.63
CA GLN A 23 -1.06 -20.02 -1.40
C GLN A 23 0.17 -19.25 -0.90
N GLY A 24 0.53 -18.13 -1.58
CA GLY A 24 1.63 -17.28 -1.14
C GLY A 24 1.43 -16.79 0.30
N LEU A 25 2.43 -16.12 0.85
CA LEU A 25 2.42 -15.64 2.25
C LEU A 25 1.20 -14.75 2.58
N TYR A 26 0.66 -14.05 1.59
CA TYR A 26 -0.46 -13.13 1.74
C TYR A 26 -1.65 -13.51 0.85
N PRO A 27 -2.33 -14.64 1.14
CA PRO A 27 -3.40 -15.13 0.29
C PRO A 27 -4.56 -14.13 0.26
N LYS A 28 -5.01 -13.77 -0.95
CA LYS A 28 -6.12 -12.86 -1.16
C LYS A 28 -7.41 -13.64 -1.32
N LYS A 29 -8.46 -13.28 -0.57
CA LYS A 29 -9.77 -13.89 -0.76
C LYS A 29 -10.36 -13.51 -2.13
N SER A 30 -11.04 -14.47 -2.76
CA SER A 30 -11.81 -14.22 -3.98
C SER A 30 -12.77 -13.04 -3.78
N LYS A 31 -12.84 -12.12 -4.76
CA LYS A 31 -13.63 -10.89 -4.76
C LYS A 31 -13.18 -9.81 -3.78
N ALA A 32 -12.15 -10.02 -2.97
CA ALA A 32 -11.62 -8.94 -2.15
C ALA A 32 -10.91 -7.89 -3.02
N PHE A 33 -11.16 -6.63 -2.73
CA PHE A 33 -10.35 -5.51 -3.18
C PHE A 33 -9.18 -5.36 -2.20
N ARG A 34 -7.95 -5.51 -2.70
CA ARG A 34 -6.74 -5.29 -1.90
C ARG A 34 -6.14 -3.94 -2.21
N VAL A 35 -6.11 -3.08 -1.21
CA VAL A 35 -5.33 -1.84 -1.24
C VAL A 35 -4.08 -2.00 -0.35
N VAL A 36 -2.95 -1.48 -0.84
CA VAL A 36 -1.67 -1.46 -0.11
C VAL A 36 -1.24 -0.02 0.08
N SER A 37 -0.68 0.32 1.24
CA SER A 37 0.04 1.57 1.49
C SER A 37 1.50 1.28 1.78
N TYR A 38 2.41 2.01 1.11
CA TYR A 38 3.85 1.82 1.29
C TYR A 38 4.64 3.11 1.08
N ASN A 39 5.29 3.60 2.14
CA ASN A 39 6.32 4.62 2.01
C ASN A 39 7.59 3.94 1.52
N VAL A 40 8.02 4.25 0.30
CA VAL A 40 9.12 3.57 -0.40
C VAL A 40 10.47 4.24 -0.25
N GLY A 41 10.56 5.33 0.52
CA GLY A 41 11.83 6.00 0.82
C GLY A 41 12.64 6.35 -0.42
N VAL A 42 11.99 6.88 -1.46
CA VAL A 42 12.57 7.21 -2.78
C VAL A 42 13.32 6.05 -3.45
N TYR A 43 13.05 4.80 -3.05
CA TYR A 43 13.75 3.58 -3.49
C TYR A 43 15.28 3.67 -3.34
N GLY A 44 15.74 4.42 -2.37
CA GLY A 44 17.16 4.70 -2.17
C GLY A 44 17.53 4.88 -0.71
N LYS A 45 16.70 4.41 0.22
CA LYS A 45 16.94 4.55 1.65
C LYS A 45 18.12 3.70 2.13
N TRP A 46 18.30 2.53 1.51
CA TRP A 46 19.34 1.56 1.83
C TRP A 46 20.05 1.09 0.58
N ASP A 47 21.26 0.52 0.72
CA ASP A 47 22.07 0.02 -0.41
C ASP A 47 21.35 -1.09 -1.22
N GLY A 48 20.47 -1.87 -0.58
CA GLY A 48 19.62 -2.89 -1.21
C GLY A 48 18.35 -2.35 -1.88
N SER A 49 17.97 -1.11 -1.59
CA SER A 49 16.74 -0.51 -2.11
C SER A 49 16.84 -0.27 -3.63
N SER A 50 15.78 -0.62 -4.34
CA SER A 50 15.62 -0.28 -5.75
C SER A 50 14.17 -0.46 -6.20
N ILE A 51 13.80 0.18 -7.30
CA ILE A 51 12.45 0.03 -7.88
C ILE A 51 12.16 -1.43 -8.25
N PRO A 52 13.03 -2.18 -8.97
CA PRO A 52 12.78 -3.58 -9.29
C PRO A 52 12.65 -4.47 -8.06
N PHE A 53 13.49 -4.28 -7.04
CA PHE A 53 13.42 -5.06 -5.80
C PHE A 53 12.11 -4.82 -5.05
N THR A 54 11.73 -3.55 -4.86
CA THR A 54 10.45 -3.21 -4.22
C THR A 54 9.26 -3.75 -5.01
N ALA A 55 9.30 -3.67 -6.34
CA ALA A 55 8.23 -4.22 -7.19
C ALA A 55 8.14 -5.75 -7.08
N GLN A 56 9.26 -6.45 -6.94
CA GLN A 56 9.28 -7.90 -6.70
C GLN A 56 8.53 -8.26 -5.44
N LEU A 57 8.79 -7.56 -4.32
CA LEU A 57 8.06 -7.78 -3.06
C LEU A 57 6.56 -7.46 -3.22
N MET A 58 6.23 -6.33 -3.84
CA MET A 58 4.83 -5.89 -3.98
C MET A 58 4.00 -6.82 -4.89
N LYS A 59 4.61 -7.52 -5.83
CA LYS A 59 3.92 -8.54 -6.65
C LYS A 59 3.39 -9.70 -5.83
N GLU A 60 4.04 -10.06 -4.74
CA GLU A 60 3.59 -11.12 -3.83
C GLU A 60 2.27 -10.77 -3.13
N LEU A 61 1.93 -9.49 -3.04
CA LEU A 61 0.71 -9.04 -2.40
C LEU A 61 -0.54 -9.13 -3.30
N ASP A 62 -0.42 -9.36 -4.62
CA ASP A 62 -1.54 -9.36 -5.58
C ASP A 62 -2.50 -8.16 -5.39
N ALA A 63 -1.93 -6.97 -5.22
CA ALA A 63 -2.69 -5.75 -4.94
C ALA A 63 -3.52 -5.31 -6.15
N ASP A 64 -4.71 -4.72 -5.90
CA ASP A 64 -5.49 -4.01 -6.92
C ASP A 64 -4.97 -2.59 -7.10
N VAL A 65 -4.63 -1.93 -5.98
CA VAL A 65 -4.04 -0.58 -5.93
C VAL A 65 -2.95 -0.54 -4.86
N ILE A 66 -1.83 0.11 -5.17
CA ILE A 66 -0.74 0.40 -4.22
C ILE A 66 -0.59 1.91 -4.14
N THR A 67 -0.76 2.48 -2.96
CA THR A 67 -0.46 3.88 -2.67
C THR A 67 0.98 4.01 -2.20
N LEU A 68 1.68 5.01 -2.70
CA LEU A 68 3.12 5.18 -2.53
C LEU A 68 3.42 6.56 -1.97
N GLN A 69 4.28 6.62 -0.96
CA GLN A 69 4.79 7.85 -0.39
C GLN A 69 6.30 7.94 -0.60
N GLU A 70 6.84 9.13 -0.49
CA GLU A 70 8.24 9.45 -0.79
C GLU A 70 8.65 9.05 -2.21
N LEU A 71 8.06 9.71 -3.21
CA LEU A 71 8.39 9.51 -4.61
C LEU A 71 9.10 10.73 -5.19
N ASP A 72 10.22 10.52 -5.84
CA ASP A 72 10.85 11.53 -6.69
C ASP A 72 10.31 11.45 -8.12
N SER A 73 10.13 12.62 -8.72
CA SER A 73 9.83 12.78 -10.14
C SER A 73 10.97 13.55 -10.78
N CYS A 74 11.85 12.83 -11.47
CA CYS A 74 13.00 13.41 -12.18
C CYS A 74 13.95 14.25 -11.32
N ALA A 75 14.01 13.99 -9.99
CA ALA A 75 14.95 14.66 -9.11
C ALA A 75 16.39 14.14 -9.34
N THR A 76 17.38 15.03 -9.32
CA THR A 76 18.77 14.67 -9.59
C THR A 76 19.36 13.69 -8.58
N ARG A 77 18.91 13.76 -7.30
CA ARG A 77 19.38 12.85 -6.25
C ARG A 77 19.08 11.38 -6.51
N THR A 78 18.08 11.09 -7.34
CA THR A 78 17.65 9.73 -7.70
C THR A 78 17.83 9.44 -9.19
N GLY A 79 18.83 10.09 -9.83
CA GLY A 79 19.18 9.85 -11.22
C GLY A 79 18.16 10.35 -12.25
N SER A 80 17.34 11.34 -11.88
CA SER A 80 16.30 11.93 -12.73
C SER A 80 15.25 10.93 -13.23
N VAL A 81 14.98 9.89 -12.46
CA VAL A 81 13.93 8.89 -12.75
C VAL A 81 12.56 9.42 -12.36
N TYR A 82 11.55 9.17 -13.19
CA TYR A 82 10.14 9.37 -12.81
C TYR A 82 9.65 8.09 -12.10
N GLN A 83 9.86 8.03 -10.78
CA GLN A 83 9.80 6.81 -10.00
C GLN A 83 8.45 6.10 -10.01
N VAL A 84 7.32 6.84 -9.95
CA VAL A 84 6.00 6.21 -10.00
C VAL A 84 5.74 5.49 -11.32
N GLN A 85 6.18 6.08 -12.46
CA GLN A 85 6.05 5.44 -13.77
C GLN A 85 6.96 4.23 -13.89
N ALA A 86 8.21 4.35 -13.43
CA ALA A 86 9.15 3.23 -13.45
C ALA A 86 8.65 2.06 -12.57
N PHE A 87 8.10 2.37 -11.40
CA PHE A 87 7.52 1.33 -10.54
C PHE A 87 6.27 0.68 -11.17
N ALA A 88 5.36 1.46 -11.79
CA ALA A 88 4.22 0.91 -12.51
C ALA A 88 4.66 -0.04 -13.63
N ALA A 89 5.70 0.31 -14.39
CA ALA A 89 6.26 -0.53 -15.44
C ALA A 89 6.85 -1.84 -14.91
N GLU A 90 7.50 -1.81 -13.75
CA GLU A 90 7.98 -3.03 -13.07
C GLU A 90 6.83 -3.92 -12.57
N MET A 91 5.73 -3.34 -12.10
CA MET A 91 4.54 -4.10 -11.68
C MET A 91 3.89 -4.83 -12.87
N GLY A 92 3.85 -4.20 -14.05
CA GLY A 92 3.33 -4.78 -15.30
C GLY A 92 3.18 -3.74 -16.39
N ALA A 93 3.27 -4.16 -17.66
CA ALA A 93 3.33 -3.26 -18.82
C ALA A 93 2.16 -2.28 -18.93
N ASP A 94 0.97 -2.68 -18.45
CA ASP A 94 -0.26 -1.90 -18.56
C ASP A 94 -0.68 -1.22 -17.25
N TRP A 95 0.13 -1.34 -16.19
CA TRP A 95 -0.23 -0.73 -14.91
C TRP A 95 -0.38 0.78 -15.01
N GLY A 96 -1.50 1.28 -14.49
CA GLY A 96 -1.78 2.70 -14.42
C GLY A 96 -1.10 3.37 -13.23
N TYR A 97 -0.94 4.68 -13.31
CA TYR A 97 -0.40 5.46 -12.19
C TYR A 97 -0.98 6.88 -12.11
N THR A 98 -0.88 7.47 -10.91
CA THR A 98 -1.06 8.89 -10.64
C THR A 98 0.06 9.40 -9.75
N TYR A 99 0.34 10.71 -9.82
CA TYR A 99 1.36 11.36 -9.02
C TYR A 99 0.94 12.77 -8.63
N ALA A 100 1.14 13.14 -7.37
CA ALA A 100 0.90 14.48 -6.83
C ALA A 100 2.21 15.04 -6.28
N PRO A 101 2.77 16.12 -6.89
CA PRO A 101 3.94 16.80 -6.35
C PRO A 101 3.59 17.56 -5.08
N ALA A 102 4.30 17.30 -4.01
CA ALA A 102 4.30 18.06 -2.76
C ALA A 102 5.30 19.22 -2.83
N LEU A 103 6.51 18.95 -3.31
CA LEU A 103 7.57 19.93 -3.56
C LEU A 103 7.87 20.02 -5.04
N LYS A 104 7.71 21.24 -5.60
CA LYS A 104 8.04 21.55 -7.01
C LYS A 104 8.35 23.03 -7.16
N PRO A 105 9.56 23.44 -7.66
CA PRO A 105 10.67 22.56 -8.06
C PRO A 105 11.37 21.93 -6.83
N PHE A 106 11.93 20.72 -7.02
CA PHE A 106 12.72 20.04 -6.02
C PHE A 106 13.88 19.30 -6.71
N GLN A 107 15.12 19.72 -6.46
CA GLN A 107 16.33 19.12 -7.03
C GLN A 107 16.24 18.85 -8.55
N GLY A 108 15.77 19.80 -9.31
CA GLY A 108 15.59 19.68 -10.78
C GLY A 108 14.30 19.00 -11.22
N GLY A 109 13.55 18.42 -10.28
CA GLY A 109 12.29 17.73 -10.52
C GLY A 109 11.22 18.07 -9.50
N ALA A 110 10.59 17.04 -8.92
CA ALA A 110 9.60 17.15 -7.85
C ALA A 110 9.70 15.96 -6.87
N TYR A 111 9.11 16.13 -5.69
CA TYR A 111 8.93 15.09 -4.67
C TYR A 111 7.48 15.06 -4.23
N GLY A 112 6.92 13.87 -3.98
CA GLY A 112 5.52 13.76 -3.62
C GLY A 112 5.04 12.35 -3.33
N VAL A 113 3.76 12.12 -3.64
CA VAL A 113 3.04 10.86 -3.44
C VAL A 113 2.37 10.40 -4.72
N GLY A 114 1.96 9.14 -4.78
CA GLY A 114 1.26 8.62 -5.93
C GLY A 114 0.55 7.29 -5.63
N SER A 115 -0.03 6.72 -6.68
CA SER A 115 -0.59 5.38 -6.64
C SER A 115 -0.36 4.67 -7.96
N VAL A 116 -0.27 3.35 -7.91
CA VAL A 116 -0.26 2.48 -9.10
C VAL A 116 -1.36 1.43 -8.96
N TRP A 117 -1.92 0.95 -10.07
CA TRP A 117 -3.02 -0.01 -10.06
C TRP A 117 -3.01 -0.93 -11.25
N ASN A 118 -3.59 -2.11 -11.06
CA ASN A 118 -3.82 -3.07 -12.13
C ASN A 118 -5.04 -2.66 -12.97
N PRO A 119 -4.86 -2.28 -14.25
CA PRO A 119 -5.95 -1.75 -15.09
C PRO A 119 -6.97 -2.80 -15.49
N SER A 120 -6.63 -4.10 -15.41
CA SER A 120 -7.56 -5.18 -15.77
C SER A 120 -8.72 -5.34 -14.79
N LYS A 121 -8.64 -4.69 -13.62
CA LYS A 121 -9.60 -4.86 -12.53
C LYS A 121 -10.62 -3.73 -12.43
N ARG A 122 -10.27 -2.50 -12.84
CA ARG A 122 -11.15 -1.31 -12.74
C ARG A 122 -10.83 -0.26 -13.78
N ASN A 123 -11.87 0.45 -14.24
CA ASN A 123 -11.72 1.59 -15.14
C ASN A 123 -11.52 2.87 -14.34
N VAL A 124 -10.57 3.69 -14.77
CA VAL A 124 -10.33 5.02 -14.19
C VAL A 124 -11.38 5.98 -14.72
N VAL A 125 -12.10 6.63 -13.81
CA VAL A 125 -13.07 7.69 -14.11
C VAL A 125 -12.39 9.07 -14.06
N LYS A 126 -11.58 9.31 -13.01
CA LYS A 126 -10.96 10.61 -12.77
C LYS A 126 -9.66 10.48 -11.99
N LYS A 127 -8.75 11.42 -12.22
CA LYS A 127 -7.56 11.65 -11.37
C LYS A 127 -7.49 13.12 -11.02
N PHE A 128 -7.13 13.43 -9.77
CA PHE A 128 -6.84 14.81 -9.36
C PHE A 128 -5.88 14.85 -8.19
N ASN A 129 -5.30 16.01 -7.95
CA ASN A 129 -4.36 16.26 -6.87
C ASN A 129 -4.82 17.44 -6.02
N LEU A 130 -4.47 17.41 -4.73
CA LEU A 130 -4.64 18.52 -3.82
C LEU A 130 -3.29 18.84 -3.18
N THR A 131 -2.91 20.12 -3.18
CA THR A 131 -1.76 20.60 -2.41
C THR A 131 -2.17 20.82 -0.96
N LEU A 132 -1.44 20.24 -0.03
CA LEU A 132 -1.64 20.41 1.39
C LEU A 132 -0.66 21.46 1.91
N PRO A 133 -1.15 22.53 2.57
CA PRO A 133 -0.31 23.65 2.95
C PRO A 133 0.73 23.25 4.01
N LYS A 134 1.91 23.84 3.91
CA LYS A 134 2.97 23.68 4.89
C LYS A 134 2.56 24.13 6.30
N GLY A 135 1.83 25.23 6.39
CA GLY A 135 1.52 25.83 7.69
C GLY A 135 2.80 26.18 8.46
N LYS A 136 2.89 25.70 9.71
CA LYS A 136 4.08 25.78 10.57
C LYS A 136 5.01 24.55 10.41
N GLY A 137 4.66 23.63 9.54
CA GLY A 137 5.40 22.39 9.30
C GLY A 137 6.70 22.57 8.54
N SER A 138 7.27 21.43 8.14
CA SER A 138 8.57 21.39 7.44
C SER A 138 8.43 21.76 5.97
N GLU A 139 7.38 21.28 5.30
CA GLU A 139 7.21 21.38 3.84
C GLU A 139 5.74 21.28 3.43
N THR A 140 5.41 21.71 2.22
CA THR A 140 4.11 21.40 1.61
C THR A 140 3.98 19.90 1.41
N ARG A 141 2.75 19.39 1.51
CA ARG A 141 2.39 17.99 1.27
C ARG A 141 1.38 17.90 0.13
N ALA A 142 1.01 16.70 -0.26
CA ALA A 142 0.07 16.48 -1.34
C ALA A 142 -0.84 15.28 -1.08
N LEU A 143 -2.00 15.32 -1.74
CA LEU A 143 -2.93 14.20 -1.89
C LEU A 143 -3.01 13.85 -3.37
N ALA A 144 -2.78 12.60 -3.73
CA ALA A 144 -3.01 12.04 -5.05
C ALA A 144 -4.27 11.19 -5.02
N VAL A 145 -5.25 11.47 -5.87
CA VAL A 145 -6.52 10.74 -5.90
C VAL A 145 -6.72 10.11 -7.27
N VAL A 146 -7.12 8.84 -7.26
CA VAL A 146 -7.66 8.11 -8.41
C VAL A 146 -9.06 7.62 -8.08
N GLU A 147 -10.00 7.96 -8.94
CA GLU A 147 -11.39 7.52 -8.88
C GLU A 147 -11.63 6.46 -9.95
N PHE A 148 -12.15 5.32 -9.51
CA PHE A 148 -12.63 4.23 -10.36
C PHE A 148 -14.16 4.20 -10.38
N ASP A 149 -14.73 3.24 -11.09
CA ASP A 149 -16.19 3.11 -11.20
C ASP A 149 -16.88 2.95 -9.84
N ASP A 150 -16.31 2.15 -8.93
CA ASP A 150 -16.89 1.77 -7.63
C ASP A 150 -16.08 2.23 -6.41
N VAL A 151 -14.84 2.64 -6.63
CA VAL A 151 -13.85 2.92 -5.57
C VAL A 151 -13.11 4.22 -5.86
N VAL A 152 -12.76 4.93 -4.79
CA VAL A 152 -11.82 6.06 -4.81
C VAL A 152 -10.63 5.69 -3.92
N VAL A 153 -9.41 5.89 -4.40
CA VAL A 153 -8.19 5.67 -3.61
C VAL A 153 -7.35 6.95 -3.59
N ALA A 154 -7.05 7.39 -2.39
CA ALA A 154 -6.27 8.59 -2.12
C ALA A 154 -4.98 8.25 -1.38
N SER A 155 -3.85 8.76 -1.87
CA SER A 155 -2.53 8.63 -1.26
C SER A 155 -2.06 9.96 -0.70
N THR A 156 -1.60 9.97 0.55
CA THR A 156 -1.06 11.17 1.21
C THR A 156 0.20 10.86 2.01
N HIS A 157 0.94 11.91 2.35
CA HIS A 157 2.06 11.89 3.29
C HIS A 157 2.01 13.20 4.07
N LEU A 158 1.65 13.15 5.36
CA LEU A 158 1.44 14.33 6.18
C LEU A 158 2.75 14.88 6.77
N ASP A 159 2.70 16.07 7.37
CA ASP A 159 3.88 16.71 7.96
C ASP A 159 4.44 15.89 9.13
N HIS A 160 5.76 15.79 9.20
CA HIS A 160 6.47 14.98 10.20
C HIS A 160 7.05 15.80 11.37
N ARG A 161 6.88 17.14 11.39
CA ARG A 161 7.54 18.00 12.36
C ARG A 161 6.60 18.85 13.20
N ASN A 162 5.37 19.04 12.76
CA ASN A 162 4.46 19.94 13.43
C ASN A 162 3.05 19.39 13.49
N ASP A 163 2.60 19.00 14.67
CA ASP A 163 1.31 18.34 14.91
C ASP A 163 0.12 19.20 14.44
N SER A 164 0.18 20.54 14.62
CA SER A 164 -0.91 21.42 14.19
C SER A 164 -1.01 21.53 12.65
N SER A 165 0.12 21.47 11.95
CA SER A 165 0.15 21.43 10.48
C SER A 165 -0.32 20.08 9.98
N GLN A 166 0.10 18.99 10.62
CA GLN A 166 -0.33 17.63 10.34
C GLN A 166 -1.84 17.49 10.49
N LEU A 167 -2.41 17.94 11.61
CA LEU A 167 -3.86 17.95 11.83
C LEU A 167 -4.58 18.81 10.80
N ALA A 168 -4.11 20.02 10.50
CA ALA A 168 -4.72 20.88 9.47
C ALA A 168 -4.71 20.24 8.06
N GLN A 169 -3.66 19.50 7.74
CA GLN A 169 -3.59 18.73 6.48
C GLN A 169 -4.60 17.58 6.46
N ALA A 170 -4.73 16.83 7.57
CA ALA A 170 -5.72 15.76 7.70
C ALA A 170 -7.16 16.31 7.61
N VAL A 171 -7.45 17.45 8.23
CA VAL A 171 -8.75 18.14 8.13
C VAL A 171 -9.05 18.50 6.67
N LEU A 172 -8.10 19.15 5.97
CA LEU A 172 -8.30 19.54 4.58
C LEU A 172 -8.53 18.34 3.64
N VAL A 173 -7.81 17.24 3.86
CA VAL A 173 -8.01 15.99 3.12
C VAL A 173 -9.42 15.44 3.37
N THR A 174 -9.82 15.36 4.62
CA THR A 174 -11.13 14.83 5.03
C THR A 174 -12.27 15.69 4.46
N GLU A 175 -12.25 17.01 4.68
CA GLU A 175 -13.27 17.93 4.16
C GLU A 175 -13.38 17.86 2.62
N THR A 176 -12.24 17.73 1.93
CA THR A 176 -12.23 17.61 0.46
C THR A 176 -12.89 16.31 0.00
N LEU A 177 -12.54 15.18 0.60
CA LEU A 177 -13.07 13.88 0.19
C LEU A 177 -14.51 13.68 0.64
N GLU A 178 -14.91 14.15 1.82
CA GLU A 178 -16.30 14.18 2.27
C GLU A 178 -17.16 15.09 1.37
N GLY A 179 -16.66 16.27 1.02
CA GLY A 179 -17.36 17.19 0.13
C GLY A 179 -17.65 16.60 -1.25
N LEU A 180 -16.74 15.73 -1.75
CA LEU A 180 -16.88 15.08 -3.06
C LEU A 180 -17.68 13.77 -2.99
N TYR A 181 -17.52 12.99 -1.94
CA TYR A 181 -17.99 11.60 -1.89
C TYR A 181 -18.86 11.25 -0.67
N GLY A 182 -19.04 12.17 0.27
CA GLY A 182 -19.79 11.92 1.50
C GLY A 182 -21.27 11.55 1.29
N ASN A 183 -21.84 11.94 0.15
CA ASN A 183 -23.22 11.62 -0.23
C ASN A 183 -23.27 10.66 -1.45
N THR A 184 -22.29 9.80 -1.60
CA THR A 184 -22.22 8.81 -2.69
C THR A 184 -22.07 7.40 -2.12
N ASP A 185 -22.34 6.38 -2.94
CA ASP A 185 -22.16 4.97 -2.57
C ASP A 185 -20.73 4.48 -2.82
N LYS A 186 -19.79 5.37 -3.20
CA LYS A 186 -18.42 4.99 -3.48
C LYS A 186 -17.64 4.66 -2.21
N HIS A 187 -16.90 3.59 -2.25
CA HIS A 187 -15.95 3.28 -1.19
C HIS A 187 -14.71 4.15 -1.36
N VAL A 188 -14.43 5.02 -0.40
CA VAL A 188 -13.31 5.97 -0.46
C VAL A 188 -12.23 5.54 0.52
N PHE A 189 -11.07 5.15 -0.02
CA PHE A 189 -9.90 4.78 0.76
C PHE A 189 -8.92 5.95 0.83
N LEU A 190 -8.50 6.30 2.06
CA LEU A 190 -7.42 7.22 2.34
C LEU A 190 -6.25 6.41 2.93
N CYS A 191 -5.13 6.43 2.24
CA CYS A 191 -3.95 5.65 2.59
C CYS A 191 -2.71 6.55 2.66
N GLY A 192 -1.75 6.19 3.49
CA GLY A 192 -0.48 6.89 3.50
C GLY A 192 0.28 6.86 4.81
N ASP A 193 1.41 7.58 4.79
CA ASP A 193 2.21 7.92 5.96
C ASP A 193 1.65 9.21 6.57
N PHE A 194 1.01 9.05 7.72
CA PHE A 194 0.43 10.19 8.45
C PHE A 194 1.44 10.87 9.38
N ASN A 195 2.63 10.26 9.58
CA ASN A 195 3.61 10.72 10.55
C ASN A 195 3.01 10.96 11.96
N ALA A 196 1.94 10.26 12.29
CA ALA A 196 1.09 10.45 13.45
C ALA A 196 0.88 9.12 14.18
N TYR A 197 1.10 9.11 15.48
CA TYR A 197 0.83 7.93 16.32
C TYR A 197 -0.67 7.74 16.55
N PRO A 198 -1.13 6.50 16.87
CA PRO A 198 -2.54 6.17 17.07
C PRO A 198 -3.29 7.07 18.07
N GLU A 199 -2.61 7.57 19.12
CA GLU A 199 -3.16 8.43 20.17
C GLU A 199 -3.07 9.93 19.87
N SER A 200 -2.50 10.32 18.73
CA SER A 200 -2.36 11.72 18.31
C SER A 200 -3.71 12.38 18.05
N GLN A 201 -3.76 13.71 18.13
CA GLN A 201 -4.94 14.48 17.76
C GLN A 201 -5.33 14.25 16.29
N THR A 202 -4.34 14.09 15.41
CA THR A 202 -4.56 13.82 13.99
C THR A 202 -5.31 12.52 13.77
N ILE A 203 -4.88 11.42 14.39
CA ILE A 203 -5.57 10.12 14.23
C ILE A 203 -6.89 10.09 15.00
N THR A 204 -6.98 10.77 16.14
CA THR A 204 -8.27 10.95 16.85
C THR A 204 -9.29 11.64 15.96
N TYR A 205 -8.92 12.76 15.31
CA TYR A 205 -9.76 13.44 14.33
C TYR A 205 -10.13 12.52 13.15
N CYS A 206 -9.15 11.84 12.56
CA CYS A 206 -9.44 10.92 11.47
C CYS A 206 -10.46 9.86 11.84
N ARG A 207 -10.38 9.28 13.03
CA ARG A 207 -11.32 8.25 13.51
C ARG A 207 -12.76 8.73 13.72
N GLU A 208 -13.02 10.02 13.76
CA GLU A 208 -14.38 10.57 13.77
C GLU A 208 -15.04 10.42 12.39
N HIS A 209 -14.27 10.54 11.31
CA HIS A 209 -14.71 10.58 9.92
C HIS A 209 -14.44 9.29 9.13
N TRP A 210 -13.46 8.50 9.56
CA TRP A 210 -12.92 7.34 8.86
C TRP A 210 -12.89 6.11 9.74
N ASP A 211 -13.14 4.94 9.17
CA ASP A 211 -12.81 3.66 9.80
C ASP A 211 -11.36 3.30 9.47
N VAL A 212 -10.53 3.11 10.49
CA VAL A 212 -9.14 2.64 10.31
C VAL A 212 -9.17 1.13 10.15
N LEU A 213 -8.63 0.63 9.03
CA LEU A 213 -8.69 -0.79 8.68
C LEU A 213 -7.51 -1.60 9.19
N ASN A 214 -6.32 -1.01 9.27
CA ASN A 214 -5.14 -1.73 9.76
C ASN A 214 -5.08 -1.75 11.29
N ASP A 215 -4.42 -2.78 11.82
CA ASP A 215 -4.16 -2.94 13.25
C ASP A 215 -3.12 -1.91 13.70
N MET A 216 -3.56 -0.88 14.41
CA MET A 216 -2.72 0.21 14.90
C MET A 216 -1.72 -0.21 16.00
N THR A 217 -1.80 -1.44 16.50
CA THR A 217 -0.81 -1.99 17.45
C THR A 217 0.42 -2.56 16.74
N LYS A 218 0.33 -2.77 15.42
CA LYS A 218 1.41 -3.30 14.61
C LYS A 218 2.30 -2.19 14.06
N THR A 219 3.59 -2.45 14.06
CA THR A 219 4.61 -1.53 13.55
C THR A 219 4.50 -1.39 12.04
N THR A 220 4.44 -0.14 11.55
CA THR A 220 4.63 0.19 10.13
C THR A 220 5.93 0.97 9.90
N TYR A 221 6.48 1.59 10.95
CA TYR A 221 7.76 2.28 10.96
C TYR A 221 8.70 1.66 12.01
N PRO A 222 9.55 0.72 11.58
CA PRO A 222 10.49 0.01 12.47
C PRO A 222 11.50 0.95 13.13
N ARG A 223 11.90 0.62 14.35
CA ARG A 223 13.06 1.23 15.01
C ARG A 223 14.35 0.68 14.41
N TRP A 224 14.77 1.25 13.32
CA TRP A 224 15.84 0.74 12.45
C TRP A 224 17.15 0.41 13.15
N LYS A 225 17.58 1.25 14.12
CA LYS A 225 18.80 0.99 14.89
C LYS A 225 18.71 -0.33 15.66
N GLU A 226 17.54 -0.62 16.22
CA GLU A 226 17.28 -1.87 16.94
C GLU A 226 17.23 -3.04 15.96
N VAL A 227 16.47 -2.92 14.87
CA VAL A 227 16.36 -3.97 13.85
C VAL A 227 17.72 -4.31 13.23
N LYS A 228 18.57 -3.31 12.95
CA LYS A 228 19.93 -3.53 12.42
C LYS A 228 20.86 -4.18 13.43
N ALA A 229 20.63 -3.99 14.72
CA ALA A 229 21.46 -4.56 15.78
C ALA A 229 21.07 -6.01 16.14
N MET A 230 19.94 -6.52 15.61
CA MET A 230 19.51 -7.89 15.84
C MET A 230 20.44 -8.86 15.09
N GLU A 231 20.77 -9.99 15.73
CA GLU A 231 21.53 -11.08 15.11
C GLU A 231 20.81 -11.67 13.90
N THR A 232 19.48 -11.77 14.02
CA THR A 232 18.58 -12.20 12.95
C THR A 232 17.50 -11.16 12.75
N ARG A 233 17.21 -10.77 11.49
CA ARG A 233 16.10 -9.85 11.17
C ARG A 233 14.77 -10.42 11.65
N PRO A 234 13.83 -9.57 12.07
CA PRO A 234 12.48 -10.03 12.41
C PRO A 234 11.84 -10.83 11.27
N GLN A 235 11.25 -11.96 11.60
CA GLN A 235 10.54 -12.81 10.64
C GLN A 235 9.03 -12.61 10.71
N THR A 236 8.57 -11.90 11.74
CA THR A 236 7.15 -11.57 11.94
C THR A 236 7.00 -10.12 12.39
N ILE A 237 5.80 -9.57 12.19
CA ILE A 237 5.50 -8.22 12.67
C ILE A 237 5.52 -8.13 14.20
N ALA A 238 5.19 -9.21 14.90
CA ALA A 238 5.20 -9.25 16.36
C ALA A 238 6.62 -9.09 16.96
N GLU A 239 7.64 -9.49 16.20
CA GLU A 239 9.06 -9.34 16.58
C GLU A 239 9.64 -7.98 16.20
N THR A 240 8.91 -7.17 15.42
CA THR A 240 9.42 -5.94 14.85
C THR A 240 9.17 -4.75 15.78
N PRO A 241 10.21 -4.18 16.39
CA PRO A 241 10.06 -3.00 17.22
C PRO A 241 9.82 -1.76 16.38
N GLY A 242 8.89 -0.91 16.82
CA GLY A 242 8.58 0.33 16.11
C GLY A 242 7.23 0.92 16.47
N ASN A 243 6.68 1.71 15.55
CA ASN A 243 5.43 2.41 15.75
C ASN A 243 4.53 2.28 14.50
N CYS A 244 3.23 2.46 14.70
CA CYS A 244 2.27 2.61 13.61
C CYS A 244 2.15 4.10 13.25
N ILE A 245 2.47 4.46 12.02
CA ILE A 245 2.30 5.81 11.46
C ILE A 245 1.75 5.79 10.03
N ASP A 246 1.62 4.61 9.43
CA ASP A 246 1.00 4.40 8.13
C ASP A 246 -0.38 3.78 8.31
N TYR A 247 -1.36 4.29 7.57
CA TYR A 247 -2.75 3.90 7.74
C TYR A 247 -3.45 3.65 6.41
N ILE A 248 -4.43 2.74 6.47
CA ILE A 248 -5.46 2.53 5.46
C ILE A 248 -6.80 2.80 6.14
N MET A 249 -7.54 3.76 5.62
CA MET A 249 -8.83 4.19 6.18
C MET A 249 -9.92 4.17 5.12
N VAL A 250 -11.17 3.94 5.53
CA VAL A 250 -12.37 4.04 4.69
C VAL A 250 -13.28 5.15 5.22
N LEU A 251 -13.80 5.98 4.32
CA LEU A 251 -14.71 7.08 4.65
C LEU A 251 -16.05 6.55 5.19
N LYS A 252 -16.52 7.14 6.28
CA LYS A 252 -17.84 6.85 6.89
C LYS A 252 -18.96 7.56 6.15
N ASN A 253 -19.13 7.26 4.86
CA ASN A 253 -20.19 7.85 4.02
C ASN A 253 -21.43 6.95 3.85
N GLY A 254 -21.48 5.83 4.57
CA GLY A 254 -22.59 4.86 4.49
C GLY A 254 -22.38 3.71 3.50
N ALA A 255 -21.37 3.77 2.63
CA ALA A 255 -21.00 2.66 1.75
C ALA A 255 -20.66 1.41 2.59
N GLN A 256 -21.30 0.29 2.28
CA GLN A 256 -21.18 -0.93 3.05
C GLN A 256 -20.02 -1.80 2.58
N TYR A 257 -19.21 -2.26 3.49
CA TYR A 257 -18.07 -3.14 3.19
C TYR A 257 -17.87 -4.20 4.27
N GLU A 258 -17.01 -5.16 3.99
CA GLU A 258 -16.56 -6.17 4.94
C GLU A 258 -15.03 -6.24 4.91
N LEU A 259 -14.38 -5.89 6.01
CA LEU A 259 -12.94 -6.10 6.17
C LEU A 259 -12.69 -7.60 6.36
N VAL A 260 -11.94 -8.18 5.43
CA VAL A 260 -11.68 -9.62 5.36
C VAL A 260 -10.33 -9.98 5.96
N ALA A 261 -9.32 -9.18 5.66
CA ALA A 261 -7.98 -9.34 6.17
C ALA A 261 -7.24 -8.00 6.16
N THR A 262 -6.29 -7.85 7.05
CA THR A 262 -5.32 -6.75 7.08
C THR A 262 -4.06 -7.22 7.77
N ASP A 263 -2.91 -6.76 7.31
CA ASP A 263 -1.63 -6.98 7.99
C ASP A 263 -0.59 -5.95 7.59
N THR A 264 0.45 -5.84 8.42
CA THR A 264 1.72 -5.22 8.06
C THR A 264 2.67 -6.33 7.58
N CYS A 265 3.23 -6.17 6.40
CA CYS A 265 3.88 -7.28 5.69
C CYS A 265 5.34 -7.48 6.09
N VAL A 266 5.60 -8.58 6.74
CA VAL A 266 6.88 -9.21 7.07
C VAL A 266 6.58 -10.70 7.26
N PRO A 267 7.19 -11.65 6.61
CA PRO A 267 8.27 -11.62 5.61
C PRO A 267 7.78 -11.58 4.16
N PHE A 268 8.72 -11.66 3.21
CA PHE A 268 8.49 -11.88 1.79
C PHE A 268 9.38 -13.01 1.26
N GLU A 269 8.89 -13.76 0.26
CA GLU A 269 9.69 -14.81 -0.40
C GLU A 269 10.78 -14.19 -1.30
N GLY A 270 10.49 -13.05 -1.92
CA GLY A 270 11.38 -12.36 -2.86
C GLY A 270 12.54 -11.61 -2.22
N GLY A 271 12.59 -11.48 -0.90
CA GLY A 271 13.70 -10.82 -0.22
C GLY A 271 13.34 -10.20 1.12
N ASP A 272 14.32 -9.55 1.73
CA ASP A 272 14.17 -8.87 3.02
C ASP A 272 13.53 -7.49 2.83
N VAL A 273 12.28 -7.33 3.28
CA VAL A 273 11.54 -6.05 3.20
C VAL A 273 12.27 -4.92 3.92
N PHE A 274 13.06 -5.22 4.94
CA PHE A 274 13.86 -4.23 5.67
C PHE A 274 15.02 -3.63 4.83
N GLU A 275 15.34 -4.19 3.68
CA GLU A 275 16.28 -3.62 2.72
C GLU A 275 15.57 -2.76 1.65
N SER A 276 14.23 -2.77 1.59
CA SER A 276 13.46 -1.99 0.61
C SER A 276 13.21 -0.56 1.07
N SER A 277 12.77 -0.37 2.32
CA SER A 277 12.44 0.94 2.90
C SER A 277 12.65 0.93 4.41
N ASP A 278 12.61 2.11 5.04
CA ASP A 278 12.52 2.26 6.50
C ASP A 278 11.08 2.17 7.02
N HIS A 279 10.12 2.00 6.14
CA HIS A 279 8.73 1.61 6.46
C HIS A 279 8.46 0.18 6.04
N LEU A 280 7.33 -0.35 6.51
CA LEU A 280 6.78 -1.65 6.10
C LEU A 280 5.47 -1.45 5.35
N PRO A 281 5.21 -2.22 4.28
CA PRO A 281 3.95 -2.14 3.58
C PRO A 281 2.82 -2.68 4.45
N VAL A 282 1.67 -2.02 4.39
CA VAL A 282 0.43 -2.45 5.04
C VAL A 282 -0.65 -2.67 3.99
N TYR A 283 -1.47 -3.72 4.15
CA TYR A 283 -2.59 -3.97 3.25
C TYR A 283 -3.91 -4.14 3.98
N ALA A 284 -4.99 -3.92 3.25
CA ALA A 284 -6.34 -4.28 3.65
C ALA A 284 -7.08 -4.96 2.50
N ASP A 285 -7.72 -6.08 2.79
CA ASP A 285 -8.64 -6.81 1.92
C ASP A 285 -10.07 -6.50 2.30
N VAL A 286 -10.83 -5.96 1.37
CA VAL A 286 -12.19 -5.48 1.61
C VAL A 286 -13.14 -6.05 0.56
N ILE A 287 -14.25 -6.65 0.98
CA ILE A 287 -15.37 -6.96 0.08
C ILE A 287 -16.27 -5.74 0.05
N LEU A 288 -16.37 -5.12 -1.11
CA LEU A 288 -17.26 -3.98 -1.37
C LEU A 288 -18.68 -4.51 -1.58
N LYS A 289 -19.70 -3.89 -0.93
CA LYS A 289 -21.12 -4.33 -0.96
C LYS A 289 -22.01 -3.31 -1.62
#